data_2b692eb854898c284eed9457c46030dc
#
_entry.id   2b692eb854898c284eed9457c46030dc
#
_cell.length_a   1.000
_cell.length_b   1.000
_cell.length_c   1.000
_cell.angle_alpha   90.00
_cell.angle_beta   90.00
_cell.angle_gamma   90.00
#
_symmetry.space_group_name_H-M   'P 1'
#
loop_
_entity.id
_entity.type
_entity.pdbx_description
1 polymer ?
#
loop_
_entity_poly.entity_id
_entity_poly.type
_entity_poly.pdbx_seq_one_letter_code
_entity_poly.pdbx_strand_id
1 'polypeptide(L)'
;KGTIDPHLINRLVRTVMYDRTLSRLLPLAIEEAFRGNYAPLSTLAYTLTGEESGLSSGMMASVLCTEDMTRIDSAGNSRDFDNAIYEALGPICEFWPRGSVSEEYFEPVVSDIPILLTSGTLDPVTPPKYGWEASLTLSNSEHIVIPGVGHSVITAGCMPDIVYDFI
;
A
#
# COMPACT_ATOMS: atom_id res chain seq x y z
N LYS A 1 3.19 -27.37 10.48
CA LYS A 1 1.76 -26.97 10.38
C LYS A 1 1.71 -25.49 10.71
N GLY A 2 1.38 -24.65 9.73
CA GLY A 2 1.14 -23.23 9.94
C GLY A 2 -0.33 -22.99 10.28
N THR A 3 -0.62 -21.88 10.95
CA THR A 3 -1.97 -21.42 11.21
C THR A 3 -2.30 -20.30 10.22
N ILE A 4 -3.46 -20.39 9.57
CA ILE A 4 -4.00 -19.29 8.77
C ILE A 4 -4.85 -18.45 9.72
N ASP A 5 -4.35 -17.27 10.05
CA ASP A 5 -5.06 -16.31 10.88
C ASP A 5 -5.49 -15.07 10.04
N PRO A 6 -6.38 -14.21 10.55
CA PRO A 6 -6.82 -13.02 9.83
C PRO A 6 -5.67 -12.08 9.42
N HIS A 7 -4.64 -11.94 10.25
CA HIS A 7 -3.50 -11.05 9.95
C HIS A 7 -2.68 -11.56 8.76
N LEU A 8 -2.48 -12.89 8.67
CA LEU A 8 -1.82 -13.52 7.52
C LEU A 8 -2.62 -13.29 6.24
N ILE A 9 -3.95 -13.46 6.30
CA ILE A 9 -4.83 -13.23 5.15
C ILE A 9 -4.83 -11.76 4.72
N ASN A 10 -4.93 -10.83 5.66
CA ASN A 10 -4.90 -9.40 5.38
C ASN A 10 -3.58 -9.01 4.69
N ARG A 11 -2.46 -9.46 5.22
CA ARG A 11 -1.15 -9.23 4.63
C ARG A 11 -1.03 -9.86 3.24
N LEU A 12 -1.53 -11.09 3.06
CA LEU A 12 -1.55 -11.75 1.77
C LEU A 12 -2.35 -10.94 0.75
N VAL A 13 -3.60 -10.59 1.06
CA VAL A 13 -4.46 -9.82 0.14
C VAL A 13 -3.79 -8.52 -0.24
N ARG A 14 -3.28 -7.77 0.72
CA ARG A 14 -2.55 -6.54 0.45
C ARG A 14 -1.35 -6.77 -0.48
N THR A 15 -0.52 -7.78 -0.20
CA THR A 15 0.69 -8.06 -0.98
C THR A 15 0.36 -8.47 -2.41
N VAL A 16 -0.62 -9.35 -2.63
CA VAL A 16 -0.98 -9.78 -3.99
C VAL A 16 -1.62 -8.67 -4.81
N MET A 17 -2.30 -7.72 -4.17
CA MET A 17 -2.93 -6.58 -4.86
C MET A 17 -1.91 -5.56 -5.38
N TYR A 18 -0.65 -5.60 -4.96
CA TYR A 18 0.41 -4.80 -5.58
C TYR A 18 0.69 -5.23 -7.02
N ASP A 19 0.52 -6.50 -7.34
CA ASP A 19 0.83 -7.07 -8.65
C ASP A 19 -0.41 -7.63 -9.34
N ARG A 20 -0.61 -7.22 -10.60
CA ARG A 20 -1.77 -7.64 -11.41
C ARG A 20 -1.81 -9.15 -11.67
N THR A 21 -0.65 -9.79 -11.83
CA THR A 21 -0.56 -11.21 -12.13
C THR A 21 -0.90 -12.04 -10.90
N LEU A 22 -0.38 -11.64 -9.75
CA LEU A 22 -0.61 -12.30 -8.48
C LEU A 22 -2.07 -12.15 -8.01
N SER A 23 -2.67 -10.97 -8.17
CA SER A 23 -4.05 -10.72 -7.76
C SER A 23 -5.07 -11.62 -8.46
N ARG A 24 -4.77 -12.07 -9.69
CA ARG A 24 -5.63 -13.01 -10.44
C ARG A 24 -5.68 -14.41 -9.84
N LEU A 25 -4.69 -14.80 -9.04
CA LEU A 25 -4.64 -16.11 -8.38
C LEU A 25 -5.50 -16.15 -7.12
N LEU A 26 -5.81 -14.99 -6.55
CA LEU A 26 -6.51 -14.88 -5.27
C LEU A 26 -7.93 -15.48 -5.31
N PRO A 27 -8.79 -15.21 -6.33
CA PRO A 27 -10.11 -15.81 -6.38
C PRO A 27 -10.08 -17.35 -6.41
N LEU A 28 -9.16 -17.93 -7.17
CA LEU A 28 -8.99 -19.39 -7.22
C LEU A 28 -8.53 -19.94 -5.87
N ALA A 29 -7.57 -19.29 -5.22
CA ALA A 29 -7.06 -19.72 -3.93
C ALA A 29 -8.13 -19.66 -2.83
N ILE A 30 -9.00 -18.65 -2.88
CA ILE A 30 -10.16 -18.51 -1.97
C ILE A 30 -11.19 -19.61 -2.23
N GLU A 31 -11.53 -19.87 -3.49
CA GLU A 31 -12.50 -20.92 -3.86
C GLU A 31 -12.02 -22.30 -3.44
N GLU A 32 -10.75 -22.63 -3.65
CA GLU A 32 -10.17 -23.88 -3.20
C GLU A 32 -10.18 -24.02 -1.68
N ALA A 33 -9.88 -22.93 -0.97
CA ALA A 33 -9.95 -22.90 0.50
C ALA A 33 -11.38 -23.11 1.01
N PHE A 34 -12.38 -22.54 0.32
CA PHE A 34 -13.80 -22.75 0.62
C PHE A 34 -14.20 -24.23 0.46
N ARG A 35 -13.59 -24.94 -0.49
CA ARG A 35 -13.78 -26.40 -0.70
C ARG A 35 -12.96 -27.26 0.26
N GLY A 36 -12.22 -26.66 1.18
CA GLY A 36 -11.38 -27.35 2.16
C GLY A 36 -9.95 -27.61 1.68
N ASN A 37 -9.58 -27.20 0.47
CA ASN A 37 -8.21 -27.28 -0.02
C ASN A 37 -7.45 -25.97 0.24
N TYR A 38 -6.79 -25.89 1.39
CA TYR A 38 -6.04 -24.69 1.80
C TYR A 38 -4.64 -24.59 1.17
N ALA A 39 -4.19 -25.57 0.39
CA ALA A 39 -2.83 -25.59 -0.13
C ALA A 39 -2.50 -24.38 -1.04
N PRO A 40 -3.33 -23.96 -2.01
CA PRO A 40 -3.04 -22.79 -2.82
C PRO A 40 -2.94 -21.50 -2.00
N LEU A 41 -3.88 -21.28 -1.08
CA LEU A 41 -3.89 -20.09 -0.23
C LEU A 41 -2.68 -20.05 0.70
N SER A 42 -2.34 -21.20 1.31
CA SER A 42 -1.16 -21.30 2.17
C SER A 42 0.13 -21.07 1.39
N THR A 43 0.25 -21.61 0.18
CA THR A 43 1.43 -21.42 -0.66
C THR A 43 1.61 -19.93 -0.98
N LEU A 44 0.56 -19.24 -1.46
CA LEU A 44 0.61 -17.80 -1.72
C LEU A 44 1.01 -17.03 -0.46
N ALA A 45 0.36 -17.31 0.68
CA ALA A 45 0.63 -16.62 1.92
C ALA A 45 2.09 -16.77 2.36
N TYR A 46 2.61 -17.99 2.42
CA TYR A 46 3.98 -18.21 2.90
C TYR A 46 5.06 -17.80 1.91
N THR A 47 4.80 -17.92 0.59
CA THR A 47 5.77 -17.50 -0.42
C THR A 47 5.90 -15.97 -0.48
N LEU A 48 4.77 -15.26 -0.43
CA LEU A 48 4.77 -13.80 -0.62
C LEU A 48 5.00 -13.01 0.67
N THR A 49 4.69 -13.59 1.83
CA THR A 49 4.84 -12.90 3.13
C THR A 49 6.05 -13.37 3.93
N GLY A 50 6.69 -14.44 3.51
CA GLY A 50 7.85 -15.05 4.20
C GLY A 50 9.20 -14.50 3.75
N GLU A 51 9.28 -13.86 2.59
CA GLU A 51 10.51 -13.18 2.19
C GLU A 51 10.61 -11.83 2.92
N GLU A 52 11.80 -11.53 3.44
CA GLU A 52 12.12 -10.20 3.92
C GLU A 52 11.87 -9.23 2.75
N SER A 53 10.82 -8.42 2.86
CA SER A 53 10.65 -7.31 1.93
C SER A 53 11.96 -6.53 1.97
N GLY A 54 12.59 -6.23 0.84
CA GLY A 54 13.84 -5.48 0.79
C GLY A 54 13.75 -4.06 1.39
N LEU A 55 12.70 -3.82 2.19
CA LEU A 55 12.46 -2.60 2.95
C LEU A 55 13.33 -2.60 4.21
N SER A 56 14.03 -1.51 4.43
CA SER A 56 14.72 -1.27 5.69
C SER A 56 13.70 -1.06 6.81
N SER A 57 13.54 -2.03 7.69
CA SER A 57 12.60 -1.97 8.81
C SER A 57 12.89 -0.79 9.74
N GLY A 58 14.17 -0.45 9.93
CA GLY A 58 14.58 0.71 10.73
C GLY A 58 14.19 2.03 10.08
N MET A 59 14.37 2.18 8.76
CA MET A 59 13.92 3.36 8.03
C MET A 59 12.39 3.49 8.11
N MET A 60 11.67 2.40 7.88
CA MET A 60 10.22 2.39 7.98
C MET A 60 9.73 2.81 9.37
N ALA A 61 10.34 2.27 10.43
CA ALA A 61 10.01 2.68 11.80
C ALA A 61 10.31 4.17 12.05
N SER A 62 11.44 4.69 11.55
CA SER A 62 11.79 6.11 11.70
C SER A 62 10.78 7.03 11.04
N VAL A 63 10.34 6.71 9.82
CA VAL A 63 9.33 7.47 9.08
C VAL A 63 7.99 7.37 9.80
N LEU A 64 7.44 6.17 9.95
CA LEU A 64 6.09 5.98 10.48
C LEU A 64 5.95 6.46 11.93
N CYS A 65 6.96 6.25 12.78
CA CYS A 65 6.90 6.73 14.16
C CYS A 65 7.00 8.27 14.26
N THR A 66 7.64 8.93 13.29
CA THR A 66 7.79 10.38 13.28
C THR A 66 6.58 11.07 12.65
N GLU A 67 6.09 10.55 11.54
CA GLU A 67 5.14 11.23 10.66
C GLU A 67 3.70 10.77 10.91
N ASP A 68 3.45 9.45 10.90
CA ASP A 68 2.10 8.91 10.93
C ASP A 68 1.57 8.66 12.35
N MET A 69 2.35 7.97 13.18
CA MET A 69 1.90 7.52 14.52
C MET A 69 1.56 8.66 15.47
N THR A 70 2.06 9.87 15.21
CA THR A 70 1.73 11.07 15.99
C THR A 70 0.32 11.58 15.71
N ARG A 71 -0.28 11.19 14.58
CA ARG A 71 -1.59 11.67 14.09
C ARG A 71 -2.68 10.59 14.10
N ILE A 72 -2.31 9.35 14.37
CA ILE A 72 -3.29 8.28 14.46
C ILE A 72 -4.03 8.42 15.78
N ASP A 73 -5.31 8.72 15.66
CA ASP A 73 -6.19 8.74 16.81
C ASP A 73 -6.36 7.30 17.34
N SER A 74 -5.90 7.07 18.56
CA SER A 74 -6.03 5.78 19.26
C SER A 74 -7.49 5.35 19.47
N ALA A 75 -8.44 6.24 19.17
CA ALA A 75 -9.87 5.99 19.19
C ALA A 75 -10.43 5.41 17.88
N GLY A 76 -9.60 5.20 16.86
CA GLY A 76 -10.03 4.62 15.60
C GLY A 76 -10.50 3.19 15.75
N ASN A 77 -11.80 3.02 15.94
CA ASN A 77 -12.52 1.74 15.92
C ASN A 77 -12.61 1.11 14.53
N SER A 78 -11.66 1.38 13.62
CA SER A 78 -11.70 0.73 12.33
C SER A 78 -11.22 -0.71 12.50
N ARG A 79 -12.11 -1.64 12.32
CA ARG A 79 -11.84 -3.08 12.20
C ARG A 79 -11.22 -3.42 10.85
N ASP A 80 -10.74 -2.42 10.14
CA ASP A 80 -10.31 -2.51 8.78
C ASP A 80 -8.83 -2.92 8.68
N PHE A 81 -8.48 -3.43 7.52
CA PHE A 81 -7.16 -3.94 7.13
C PHE A 81 -5.99 -2.98 7.41
N ASP A 82 -6.27 -1.70 7.59
CA ASP A 82 -5.27 -0.64 7.71
C ASP A 82 -4.58 -0.58 9.08
N ASN A 83 -5.22 -1.09 10.14
CA ASN A 83 -4.67 -0.96 11.49
C ASN A 83 -3.54 -1.94 11.81
N ALA A 84 -3.39 -3.04 11.07
CA ALA A 84 -2.42 -4.08 11.40
C ALA A 84 -0.96 -3.58 11.43
N ILE A 85 -0.61 -2.62 10.56
CA ILE A 85 0.74 -2.04 10.53
C ILE A 85 0.97 -1.14 11.75
N TYR A 86 -0.04 -0.39 12.14
CA TYR A 86 0.00 0.52 13.28
C TYR A 86 -0.03 -0.22 14.61
N GLU A 87 -0.81 -1.29 14.70
CA GLU A 87 -0.81 -2.18 15.86
C GLU A 87 0.56 -2.86 16.06
N ALA A 88 1.22 -3.25 14.96
CA ALA A 88 2.56 -3.83 15.00
C ALA A 88 3.64 -2.80 15.35
N LEU A 89 3.51 -1.56 14.89
CA LEU A 89 4.49 -0.49 15.10
C LEU A 89 4.29 0.29 16.40
N GLY A 90 3.08 0.34 16.93
CA GLY A 90 2.79 1.10 18.16
C GLY A 90 3.79 0.83 19.28
N PRO A 91 4.00 -0.43 19.70
CA PRO A 91 4.98 -0.77 20.72
C PRO A 91 6.42 -0.40 20.36
N ILE A 92 6.78 -0.45 19.07
CA ILE A 92 8.10 -0.05 18.59
C ILE A 92 8.26 1.46 18.71
N CYS A 93 7.24 2.22 18.34
CA CYS A 93 7.26 3.68 18.37
C CYS A 93 7.29 4.28 19.79
N GLU A 94 7.01 3.49 20.83
CA GLU A 94 7.16 3.92 22.21
C GLU A 94 8.63 4.20 22.59
N PHE A 95 9.56 3.45 22.02
CA PHE A 95 11.00 3.57 22.32
C PHE A 95 11.87 3.96 21.11
N TRP A 96 11.32 3.92 19.89
CA TRP A 96 12.08 4.25 18.69
C TRP A 96 12.42 5.75 18.66
N PRO A 97 13.68 6.11 18.32
CA PRO A 97 14.05 7.51 18.15
C PRO A 97 13.17 8.20 17.10
N ARG A 98 12.54 9.29 17.48
CA ARG A 98 11.67 10.08 16.61
C ARG A 98 12.29 11.43 16.30
N GLY A 99 12.13 11.87 15.06
CA GLY A 99 12.33 13.24 14.68
C GLY A 99 11.11 14.11 15.02
N SER A 100 11.11 15.31 14.49
CA SER A 100 9.94 16.20 14.48
C SER A 100 9.72 16.70 13.07
N VAL A 101 8.47 16.76 12.66
CA VAL A 101 8.04 17.40 11.40
C VAL A 101 7.19 18.60 11.74
N SER A 102 7.28 19.68 10.95
CA SER A 102 6.43 20.84 11.12
C SER A 102 4.99 20.57 10.69
N GLU A 103 4.03 21.33 11.18
CA GLU A 103 2.64 21.22 10.72
C GLU A 103 2.50 21.45 9.21
N GLU A 104 3.35 22.29 8.61
CA GLU A 104 3.40 22.55 7.18
C GLU A 104 3.72 21.30 6.34
N TYR A 105 4.38 20.31 6.93
CA TYR A 105 4.66 19.03 6.27
C TYR A 105 3.37 18.29 5.87
N PHE A 106 2.29 18.50 6.61
CA PHE A 106 1.01 17.84 6.40
C PHE A 106 0.04 18.65 5.52
N GLU A 107 0.43 19.87 5.15
CA GLU A 107 -0.39 20.66 4.24
C GLU A 107 -0.24 20.19 2.79
N PRO A 108 -1.30 20.30 1.98
CA PRO A 108 -1.22 19.94 0.57
C PRO A 108 -0.15 20.74 -0.16
N VAL A 109 0.69 20.06 -0.94
CA VAL A 109 1.69 20.72 -1.78
C VAL A 109 1.00 21.52 -2.88
N VAL A 110 1.33 22.81 -2.99
CA VAL A 110 0.88 23.69 -4.08
C VAL A 110 2.03 23.91 -5.05
N SER A 111 1.82 23.55 -6.33
CA SER A 111 2.88 23.64 -7.35
C SER A 111 2.30 23.80 -8.74
N ASP A 112 3.05 24.50 -9.61
CA ASP A 112 2.81 24.61 -11.05
C ASP A 112 3.83 23.81 -11.89
N ILE A 113 4.73 23.09 -11.25
CA ILE A 113 5.65 22.17 -11.92
C ILE A 113 4.84 21.08 -12.62
N PRO A 114 5.21 20.68 -13.85
CA PRO A 114 4.59 19.52 -14.50
C PRO A 114 4.69 18.27 -13.65
N ILE A 115 3.57 17.63 -13.38
CA ILE A 115 3.50 16.40 -12.54
C ILE A 115 2.60 15.37 -13.21
N LEU A 116 3.13 14.17 -13.41
CA LEU A 116 2.36 13.02 -13.84
C LEU A 116 1.96 12.19 -12.63
N LEU A 117 0.65 12.15 -12.34
CA LEU A 117 0.06 11.30 -11.31
C LEU A 117 -0.46 10.01 -11.96
N THR A 118 -0.15 8.87 -11.38
CA THR A 118 -0.59 7.57 -11.91
C THR A 118 -1.24 6.74 -10.82
N SER A 119 -2.40 6.13 -11.12
CA SER A 119 -3.12 5.30 -10.15
C SER A 119 -3.73 4.08 -10.82
N GLY A 120 -3.79 2.98 -10.08
CA GLY A 120 -4.52 1.78 -10.47
C GLY A 120 -5.89 1.70 -9.78
N THR A 121 -6.94 1.27 -10.50
CA THR A 121 -8.29 1.19 -9.89
C THR A 121 -8.41 0.11 -8.83
N LEU A 122 -7.47 -0.83 -8.76
CA LEU A 122 -7.40 -1.90 -7.76
C LEU A 122 -6.29 -1.67 -6.74
N ASP A 123 -5.75 -0.45 -6.65
CA ASP A 123 -4.70 -0.12 -5.71
C ASP A 123 -5.24 -0.15 -4.26
N PRO A 124 -4.73 -1.05 -3.40
CA PRO A 124 -5.19 -1.18 -2.02
C PRO A 124 -4.54 -0.17 -1.07
N VAL A 125 -3.56 0.60 -1.54
CA VAL A 125 -2.74 1.49 -0.71
C VAL A 125 -3.03 2.95 -1.03
N THR A 126 -2.88 3.32 -2.31
CA THR A 126 -3.10 4.67 -2.82
C THR A 126 -4.14 4.66 -3.95
N PRO A 127 -5.41 4.42 -3.62
CA PRO A 127 -6.48 4.41 -4.62
C PRO A 127 -6.59 5.75 -5.35
N PRO A 128 -7.20 5.79 -6.56
CA PRO A 128 -7.24 6.96 -7.42
C PRO A 128 -7.74 8.24 -6.77
N LYS A 129 -8.58 8.13 -5.73
CA LYS A 129 -9.08 9.30 -4.98
C LYS A 129 -7.96 10.19 -4.44
N TYR A 130 -6.85 9.60 -3.98
CA TYR A 130 -5.72 10.37 -3.44
C TYR A 130 -4.95 11.11 -4.54
N GLY A 131 -4.84 10.52 -5.75
CA GLY A 131 -4.29 11.20 -6.90
C GLY A 131 -5.15 12.40 -7.31
N TRP A 132 -6.47 12.27 -7.29
CA TRP A 132 -7.38 13.37 -7.55
C TRP A 132 -7.31 14.46 -6.47
N GLU A 133 -7.26 14.08 -5.20
CA GLU A 133 -7.07 15.04 -4.10
C GLU A 133 -5.77 15.82 -4.25
N ALA A 134 -4.67 15.13 -4.57
CA ALA A 134 -3.38 15.77 -4.82
C ALA A 134 -3.44 16.73 -6.03
N SER A 135 -4.13 16.37 -7.11
CA SER A 135 -4.25 17.20 -8.31
C SER A 135 -4.95 18.55 -8.08
N LEU A 136 -5.74 18.68 -7.01
CA LEU A 136 -6.47 19.92 -6.72
C LEU A 136 -5.54 21.11 -6.45
N THR A 137 -4.34 20.86 -5.98
CA THR A 137 -3.34 21.89 -5.64
C THR A 137 -2.12 21.88 -6.59
N LEU A 138 -2.10 20.99 -7.57
CA LEU A 138 -1.05 20.82 -8.56
C LEU A 138 -1.58 21.29 -9.92
N SER A 139 -1.50 22.60 -10.19
CA SER A 139 -2.16 23.25 -11.33
C SER A 139 -1.70 22.77 -12.70
N ASN A 140 -0.53 22.15 -12.80
CA ASN A 140 0.06 21.59 -14.03
C ASN A 140 0.27 20.08 -13.89
N SER A 141 -0.74 19.38 -13.34
CA SER A 141 -0.70 17.94 -13.22
C SER A 141 -1.62 17.23 -14.19
N GLU A 142 -1.21 16.06 -14.65
CA GLU A 142 -2.04 15.11 -15.37
C GLU A 142 -2.19 13.83 -14.55
N HIS A 143 -3.44 13.34 -14.36
CA HIS A 143 -3.70 12.14 -13.59
C HIS A 143 -4.24 11.02 -14.48
N ILE A 144 -3.43 9.98 -14.66
CA ILE A 144 -3.77 8.79 -15.44
C ILE A 144 -4.22 7.67 -14.50
N VAL A 145 -5.46 7.21 -14.69
CA VAL A 145 -6.03 6.09 -13.92
C VAL A 145 -6.15 4.86 -14.80
N ILE A 146 -5.50 3.76 -14.42
CA ILE A 146 -5.46 2.53 -15.20
C ILE A 146 -6.42 1.48 -14.62
N PRO A 147 -7.43 1.05 -15.41
CA PRO A 147 -8.39 0.05 -14.96
C PRO A 147 -7.74 -1.32 -14.71
N GLY A 148 -8.13 -1.98 -13.61
CA GLY A 148 -7.73 -3.35 -13.31
C GLY A 148 -6.25 -3.52 -12.96
N VAL A 149 -5.56 -2.46 -12.55
CA VAL A 149 -4.17 -2.46 -12.09
C VAL A 149 -4.13 -2.13 -10.61
N GLY A 150 -3.23 -2.78 -9.87
CA GLY A 150 -2.96 -2.52 -8.46
C GLY A 150 -1.96 -1.36 -8.28
N HIS A 151 -1.10 -1.46 -7.27
CA HIS A 151 -0.18 -0.38 -6.90
C HIS A 151 0.96 -0.14 -7.91
N SER A 152 1.40 -1.17 -8.63
CA SER A 152 2.52 -1.07 -9.60
C SER A 152 2.03 -0.65 -10.97
N VAL A 153 1.71 0.62 -11.16
CA VAL A 153 1.13 1.17 -12.40
C VAL A 153 2.17 1.39 -13.49
N ILE A 154 3.38 1.80 -13.12
CA ILE A 154 4.42 2.23 -14.06
C ILE A 154 4.85 1.14 -15.06
N THR A 155 4.65 -0.13 -14.74
CA THR A 155 4.97 -1.25 -15.62
C THR A 155 3.77 -1.77 -16.43
N ALA A 156 2.61 -1.12 -16.31
CA ALA A 156 1.37 -1.60 -16.92
C ALA A 156 1.20 -1.07 -18.35
N GLY A 157 1.04 -1.98 -19.31
CA GLY A 157 0.72 -1.63 -20.72
C GLY A 157 1.76 -0.70 -21.34
N CYS A 158 1.29 0.46 -21.82
CA CYS A 158 2.15 1.50 -22.44
C CYS A 158 2.64 2.57 -21.43
N MET A 159 2.44 2.37 -20.14
CA MET A 159 2.88 3.35 -19.13
C MET A 159 4.39 3.65 -19.16
N PRO A 160 5.28 2.68 -19.40
CA PRO A 160 6.70 3.00 -19.51
C PRO A 160 7.00 4.05 -20.60
N ASP A 161 6.32 3.96 -21.76
CA ASP A 161 6.50 4.91 -22.87
C ASP A 161 5.93 6.28 -22.49
N ILE A 162 4.74 6.32 -21.87
CA ILE A 162 4.12 7.57 -21.41
C ILE A 162 5.00 8.28 -20.37
N VAL A 163 5.57 7.54 -19.43
CA VAL A 163 6.48 8.11 -18.42
C VAL A 163 7.76 8.61 -19.09
N TYR A 164 8.29 7.85 -20.05
CA TYR A 164 9.48 8.28 -20.80
C TYR A 164 9.24 9.57 -21.59
N ASP A 165 8.08 9.68 -22.25
CA ASP A 165 7.72 10.87 -23.04
C ASP A 165 7.44 12.10 -22.16
N PHE A 166 7.05 11.87 -20.89
CA PHE A 166 6.79 12.95 -19.94
C PHE A 166 8.08 13.57 -19.37
N ILE A 167 9.15 12.78 -19.20
CA ILE A 167 10.45 13.22 -18.65
C ILE A 167 11.29 13.98 -19.69
#